data_499b74381c5e50623f7eb67402620b04
#
_entry.id   499b74381c5e50623f7eb67402620b04
#
_cell.length_a   1.000
_cell.length_b   1.000
_cell.length_c   1.000
_cell.angle_alpha   90.00
_cell.angle_beta   90.00
_cell.angle_gamma   90.00
#
_symmetry.space_group_name_H-M   'P 1'
#
loop_
_entity.id
_entity.type
_entity.pdbx_description
1 polymer ?
#
loop_
_entity_poly.entity_id
_entity_poly.type
_entity_poly.pdbx_seq_one_letter_code
_entity_poly.pdbx_strand_id
1 'polypeptide(L)'
;NECSPFQRESIASMILNTPDYLKRLLSIFTTCEDLEDEEGLHEMYRCVKGMVMLNEANLFDCMFSEEFVWEVVGSLEYDPDVPAENRTHHRDFLRNVAVFKEVVPITNEVTKAKIHQTYRIQYLKDVILPSVLDEQVFQTLHSIMLFNNAEVVRELDEDPLFLDALFEKLNA
;
A
#
# COMPACT_ATOMS: atom_id res chain seq x y z
N ASN A 1 -1.87 13.57 -21.93
CA ASN A 1 -1.43 14.83 -21.31
C ASN A 1 -0.79 14.49 -19.98
N GLU A 2 0.53 14.58 -19.90
CA GLU A 2 1.25 14.41 -18.65
C GLU A 2 0.92 15.60 -17.73
N CYS A 3 0.40 15.31 -16.53
CA CYS A 3 0.22 16.32 -15.49
C CYS A 3 1.58 16.91 -15.09
N SER A 4 1.68 18.24 -15.01
CA SER A 4 2.87 18.89 -14.48
C SER A 4 3.05 18.54 -12.98
N PRO A 5 4.28 18.61 -12.42
CA PRO A 5 4.50 18.33 -10.99
C PRO A 5 3.60 19.16 -10.07
N PHE A 6 3.39 20.44 -10.39
CA PHE A 6 2.50 21.32 -9.63
C PHE A 6 1.02 20.87 -9.68
N GLN A 7 0.58 20.35 -10.82
CA GLN A 7 -0.79 19.81 -10.93
C GLN A 7 -0.95 18.51 -10.12
N ARG A 8 0.07 17.64 -10.12
CA ARG A 8 0.08 16.40 -9.31
C ARG A 8 -0.05 16.71 -7.82
N GLU A 9 0.77 17.64 -7.30
CA GLU A 9 0.73 18.09 -5.91
C GLU A 9 -0.63 18.72 -5.56
N SER A 10 -1.18 19.56 -6.44
CA SER A 10 -2.49 20.19 -6.23
C SER A 10 -3.62 19.16 -6.16
N ILE A 11 -3.62 18.15 -7.03
CA ILE A 11 -4.62 17.09 -7.04
C ILE A 11 -4.49 16.23 -5.77
N ALA A 12 -3.29 15.81 -5.41
CA ALA A 12 -3.04 15.01 -4.21
C ALA A 12 -3.46 15.76 -2.94
N SER A 13 -3.12 17.06 -2.86
CA SER A 13 -3.56 17.93 -1.76
C SER A 13 -5.08 18.04 -1.68
N MET A 14 -5.76 18.15 -2.82
CA MET A 14 -7.23 18.18 -2.86
C MET A 14 -7.84 16.87 -2.37
N ILE A 15 -7.28 15.72 -2.77
CA ILE A 15 -7.73 14.39 -2.30
C ILE A 15 -7.57 14.29 -0.77
N LEU A 16 -6.40 14.65 -0.25
CA LEU A 16 -6.07 14.53 1.18
C LEU A 16 -6.87 15.51 2.06
N ASN A 17 -7.13 16.73 1.57
CA ASN A 17 -7.81 17.76 2.34
C ASN A 17 -9.35 17.72 2.19
N THR A 18 -9.88 16.91 1.27
CA THR A 18 -11.35 16.76 1.16
C THR A 18 -11.82 15.67 2.12
N PRO A 19 -12.66 16.02 3.11
CA PRO A 19 -13.14 15.06 4.11
C PRO A 19 -13.75 13.82 3.46
N ASP A 20 -13.36 12.65 3.92
CA ASP A 20 -13.86 11.34 3.49
C ASP A 20 -13.77 11.05 1.98
N TYR A 21 -13.00 11.83 1.21
CA TYR A 21 -12.93 11.66 -0.22
C TYR A 21 -12.45 10.24 -0.60
N LEU A 22 -11.31 9.82 -0.08
CA LEU A 22 -10.74 8.50 -0.37
C LEU A 22 -11.67 7.37 0.09
N LYS A 23 -12.25 7.50 1.27
CA LYS A 23 -13.23 6.55 1.80
C LYS A 23 -14.45 6.41 0.90
N ARG A 24 -15.01 7.53 0.45
CA ARG A 24 -16.16 7.56 -0.46
C ARG A 24 -15.81 6.99 -1.84
N LEU A 25 -14.63 7.32 -2.37
CA LEU A 25 -14.17 6.77 -3.63
C LEU A 25 -14.01 5.25 -3.55
N LEU A 26 -13.33 4.75 -2.52
CA LEU A 26 -13.10 3.33 -2.33
C LEU A 26 -14.39 2.54 -1.99
N SER A 27 -15.41 3.19 -1.41
CA SER A 27 -16.72 2.55 -1.24
C SER A 27 -17.44 2.30 -2.57
N ILE A 28 -17.12 3.07 -3.62
CA ILE A 28 -17.63 2.80 -4.98
C ILE A 28 -17.03 1.49 -5.51
N PHE A 29 -15.73 1.26 -5.27
CA PHE A 29 -15.08 0.01 -5.62
C PHE A 29 -15.81 -1.21 -5.03
N THR A 30 -16.09 -1.19 -3.72
CA THR A 30 -16.86 -2.27 -3.07
C THR A 30 -18.24 -2.46 -3.69
N THR A 31 -18.90 -1.36 -4.02
CA THR A 31 -20.22 -1.42 -4.70
C THR A 31 -20.12 -2.05 -6.10
N CYS A 32 -19.08 -1.70 -6.87
CA CYS A 32 -18.86 -2.29 -8.20
C CYS A 32 -18.53 -3.79 -8.09
N GLU A 33 -17.76 -4.23 -7.07
CA GLU A 33 -17.52 -5.65 -6.82
C GLU A 33 -18.83 -6.40 -6.50
N ASP A 34 -19.65 -5.86 -5.60
CA ASP A 34 -20.92 -6.47 -5.20
C ASP A 34 -21.91 -6.59 -6.37
N LEU A 35 -21.87 -5.67 -7.32
CA LEU A 35 -22.73 -5.63 -8.51
C LEU A 35 -22.13 -6.34 -9.73
N GLU A 36 -20.90 -6.85 -9.62
CA GLU A 36 -20.14 -7.41 -10.76
C GLU A 36 -20.03 -6.42 -11.94
N ASP A 37 -19.92 -5.12 -11.65
CA ASP A 37 -19.79 -4.04 -12.63
C ASP A 37 -18.35 -3.95 -13.14
N GLU A 38 -18.02 -4.73 -14.15
CA GLU A 38 -16.67 -4.78 -14.75
C GLU A 38 -16.22 -3.42 -15.29
N GLU A 39 -17.10 -2.62 -15.86
CA GLU A 39 -16.74 -1.29 -16.37
C GLU A 39 -16.38 -0.35 -15.22
N GLY A 40 -17.18 -0.34 -14.15
CA GLY A 40 -16.89 0.41 -12.93
C GLY A 40 -15.59 -0.02 -12.27
N LEU A 41 -15.31 -1.33 -12.21
CA LEU A 41 -14.08 -1.88 -11.66
C LEU A 41 -12.83 -1.47 -12.47
N HIS A 42 -12.93 -1.44 -13.80
CA HIS A 42 -11.85 -0.93 -14.67
C HIS A 42 -11.60 0.58 -14.46
N GLU A 43 -12.65 1.37 -14.25
CA GLU A 43 -12.48 2.80 -13.94
C GLU A 43 -11.86 2.98 -12.54
N MET A 44 -12.21 2.16 -11.56
CA MET A 44 -11.57 2.18 -10.24
C MET A 44 -10.07 1.82 -10.32
N TYR A 45 -9.69 0.83 -11.13
CA TYR A 45 -8.29 0.54 -11.41
C TYR A 45 -7.56 1.78 -11.96
N ARG A 46 -8.13 2.45 -12.97
CA ARG A 46 -7.52 3.66 -13.55
C ARG A 46 -7.40 4.80 -12.55
N CYS A 47 -8.42 5.00 -11.70
CA CYS A 47 -8.40 6.00 -10.65
C CYS A 47 -7.30 5.72 -9.62
N VAL A 48 -7.22 4.50 -9.09
CA VAL A 48 -6.23 4.12 -8.07
C VAL A 48 -4.81 4.16 -8.65
N LYS A 49 -4.61 3.62 -9.84
CA LYS A 49 -3.35 3.73 -10.58
C LYS A 49 -2.94 5.18 -10.80
N GLY A 50 -3.90 6.04 -11.19
CA GLY A 50 -3.67 7.48 -11.35
C GLY A 50 -3.24 8.16 -10.05
N MET A 51 -3.83 7.78 -8.92
CA MET A 51 -3.42 8.28 -7.60
C MET A 51 -2.00 7.88 -7.24
N VAL A 52 -1.58 6.64 -7.55
CA VAL A 52 -0.18 6.21 -7.38
C VAL A 52 0.75 7.07 -8.23
N MET A 53 0.36 7.40 -9.47
CA MET A 53 1.17 8.23 -10.38
C MET A 53 1.20 9.72 -10.02
N LEU A 54 0.42 10.19 -9.03
CA LEU A 54 0.57 11.53 -8.47
C LEU A 54 1.90 11.71 -7.74
N ASN A 55 2.49 10.62 -7.27
CA ASN A 55 3.81 10.60 -6.63
C ASN A 55 3.90 11.48 -5.38
N GLU A 56 2.93 11.36 -4.49
CA GLU A 56 2.85 12.13 -3.24
C GLU A 56 2.93 11.21 -2.02
N ALA A 57 3.96 11.42 -1.17
CA ALA A 57 4.25 10.55 -0.04
C ALA A 57 3.10 10.42 0.97
N ASN A 58 2.45 11.55 1.31
CA ASN A 58 1.32 11.53 2.25
C ASN A 58 0.10 10.79 1.68
N LEU A 59 -0.07 10.82 0.35
CA LEU A 59 -1.13 10.06 -0.30
C LEU A 59 -0.82 8.56 -0.25
N PHE A 60 0.43 8.16 -0.44
CA PHE A 60 0.86 6.76 -0.25
C PHE A 60 0.64 6.30 1.18
N ASP A 61 1.01 7.10 2.19
CA ASP A 61 0.78 6.76 3.59
C ASP A 61 -0.71 6.52 3.88
N CYS A 62 -1.58 7.36 3.31
CA CYS A 62 -3.01 7.21 3.44
C CYS A 62 -3.52 5.94 2.72
N MET A 63 -3.18 5.75 1.44
CA MET A 63 -3.65 4.63 0.60
C MET A 63 -3.20 3.26 1.14
N PHE A 64 -1.98 3.18 1.71
CA PHE A 64 -1.44 1.92 2.24
C PHE A 64 -1.62 1.76 3.75
N SER A 65 -2.45 2.62 4.37
CA SER A 65 -2.90 2.44 5.76
C SER A 65 -3.77 1.19 5.91
N GLU A 66 -3.92 0.69 7.13
CA GLU A 66 -4.81 -0.44 7.44
C GLU A 66 -6.28 -0.16 7.04
N GLU A 67 -6.69 1.11 7.01
CA GLU A 67 -8.05 1.52 6.68
C GLU A 67 -8.38 1.32 5.20
N PHE A 68 -7.42 1.55 4.28
CA PHE A 68 -7.72 1.65 2.84
C PHE A 68 -7.00 0.65 1.95
N VAL A 69 -5.98 -0.03 2.48
CA VAL A 69 -5.09 -0.87 1.65
C VAL A 69 -5.82 -1.98 0.89
N TRP A 70 -6.89 -2.54 1.49
CA TRP A 70 -7.57 -3.69 0.88
C TRP A 70 -8.39 -3.30 -0.34
N GLU A 71 -9.05 -2.16 -0.31
CA GLU A 71 -9.78 -1.59 -1.44
C GLU A 71 -8.82 -1.05 -2.50
N VAL A 72 -7.70 -0.45 -2.09
CA VAL A 72 -6.64 0.00 -3.00
C VAL A 72 -6.03 -1.17 -3.76
N VAL A 73 -5.60 -2.22 -3.07
CA VAL A 73 -5.05 -3.42 -3.71
C VAL A 73 -6.11 -4.13 -4.53
N GLY A 74 -7.34 -4.22 -4.01
CA GLY A 74 -8.47 -4.81 -4.72
C GLY A 74 -8.77 -4.11 -6.04
N SER A 75 -8.79 -2.77 -6.05
CA SER A 75 -8.98 -2.00 -7.28
C SER A 75 -7.89 -2.31 -8.33
N LEU A 76 -6.67 -2.55 -7.89
CA LEU A 76 -5.54 -2.86 -8.79
C LEU A 76 -5.55 -4.31 -9.34
N GLU A 77 -6.46 -5.16 -8.87
CA GLU A 77 -6.69 -6.49 -9.45
C GLU A 77 -7.46 -6.43 -10.79
N TYR A 78 -8.14 -5.32 -11.08
CA TYR A 78 -9.04 -5.17 -12.22
C TYR A 78 -8.40 -4.39 -13.38
N ASP A 79 -7.17 -4.80 -13.75
CA ASP A 79 -6.47 -4.21 -14.91
C ASP A 79 -7.26 -4.50 -16.20
N PRO A 80 -7.75 -3.47 -16.92
CA PRO A 80 -8.50 -3.65 -18.16
C PRO A 80 -7.71 -4.31 -19.29
N ASP A 81 -6.38 -4.30 -19.20
CA ASP A 81 -5.50 -4.93 -20.19
C ASP A 81 -5.26 -6.42 -19.89
N VAL A 82 -5.76 -6.94 -18.76
CA VAL A 82 -5.64 -8.33 -18.32
C VAL A 82 -7.00 -9.02 -18.38
N PRO A 83 -7.16 -10.09 -19.18
CA PRO A 83 -8.41 -10.87 -19.21
C PRO A 83 -8.81 -11.40 -17.83
N ALA A 84 -10.11 -11.49 -17.55
CA ALA A 84 -10.62 -11.89 -16.23
C ALA A 84 -10.08 -13.26 -15.76
N GLU A 85 -9.89 -14.21 -16.68
CA GLU A 85 -9.32 -15.53 -16.39
C GLU A 85 -7.85 -15.52 -15.99
N ASN A 86 -7.14 -14.43 -16.28
CA ASN A 86 -5.73 -14.23 -15.94
C ASN A 86 -5.53 -13.22 -14.80
N ARG A 87 -6.61 -12.75 -14.20
CA ARG A 87 -6.59 -11.78 -13.10
C ARG A 87 -5.85 -12.36 -11.89
N THR A 88 -4.92 -11.59 -11.36
CA THR A 88 -4.18 -11.95 -10.14
C THR A 88 -4.93 -11.47 -8.91
N HIS A 89 -5.20 -12.37 -7.96
CA HIS A 89 -5.86 -12.06 -6.70
C HIS A 89 -4.83 -11.63 -5.64
N HIS A 90 -4.38 -10.38 -5.73
CA HIS A 90 -3.33 -9.83 -4.86
C HIS A 90 -3.75 -9.80 -3.38
N ARG A 91 -5.02 -9.50 -3.09
CA ARG A 91 -5.57 -9.51 -1.73
C ARG A 91 -5.48 -10.89 -1.09
N ASP A 92 -5.80 -11.93 -1.84
CA ASP A 92 -5.72 -13.32 -1.35
C ASP A 92 -4.29 -13.70 -1.03
N PHE A 93 -3.35 -13.34 -1.88
CA PHE A 93 -1.93 -13.56 -1.61
C PHE A 93 -1.48 -12.84 -0.34
N LEU A 94 -1.79 -11.55 -0.21
CA LEU A 94 -1.37 -10.73 0.93
C LEU A 94 -2.01 -11.18 2.25
N ARG A 95 -3.24 -11.71 2.23
CA ARG A 95 -3.95 -12.17 3.43
C ARG A 95 -3.59 -13.59 3.85
N ASN A 96 -3.41 -14.49 2.88
CA ASN A 96 -3.37 -15.92 3.12
C ASN A 96 -2.00 -16.56 2.90
N VAL A 97 -1.14 -15.94 2.07
CA VAL A 97 0.18 -16.48 1.72
C VAL A 97 1.30 -15.68 2.37
N ALA A 98 1.22 -14.35 2.31
CA ALA A 98 2.22 -13.45 2.90
C ALA A 98 2.00 -13.29 4.41
N VAL A 99 2.08 -14.39 5.15
CA VAL A 99 1.87 -14.40 6.60
C VAL A 99 3.08 -13.81 7.31
N PHE A 100 2.85 -12.74 8.09
CA PHE A 100 3.87 -12.18 8.98
C PHE A 100 4.16 -13.13 10.14
N LYS A 101 5.43 -13.53 10.29
CA LYS A 101 5.87 -14.45 11.35
C LYS A 101 6.72 -13.70 12.36
N GLU A 102 6.19 -13.53 13.56
CA GLU A 102 6.91 -12.92 14.67
C GLU A 102 7.72 -13.99 15.41
N VAL A 103 9.03 -13.94 15.34
CA VAL A 103 9.92 -14.79 16.15
C VAL A 103 9.93 -14.32 17.60
N VAL A 104 9.96 -13.01 17.80
CA VAL A 104 9.73 -12.32 19.06
C VAL A 104 8.52 -11.41 18.86
N PRO A 105 7.51 -11.47 19.74
CA PRO A 105 6.34 -10.61 19.60
C PRO A 105 6.69 -9.12 19.66
N ILE A 106 6.21 -8.36 18.70
CA ILE A 106 6.32 -6.90 18.68
C ILE A 106 5.06 -6.34 19.34
N THR A 107 5.20 -5.68 20.47
CA THR A 107 4.06 -5.18 21.25
C THR A 107 3.53 -3.83 20.76
N ASN A 108 4.37 -3.06 20.07
CA ASN A 108 4.02 -1.75 19.53
C ASN A 108 3.24 -1.90 18.22
N GLU A 109 1.93 -1.64 18.24
CA GLU A 109 1.05 -1.75 17.07
C GLU A 109 1.40 -0.76 15.95
N VAL A 110 1.97 0.40 16.29
CA VAL A 110 2.44 1.38 15.28
C VAL A 110 3.62 0.81 14.50
N THR A 111 4.55 0.16 15.20
CA THR A 111 5.71 -0.51 14.59
C THR A 111 5.25 -1.67 13.69
N LYS A 112 4.29 -2.48 14.12
CA LYS A 112 3.69 -3.54 13.29
C LYS A 112 3.03 -2.96 12.03
N ALA A 113 2.24 -1.90 12.19
CA ALA A 113 1.57 -1.26 11.06
C ALA A 113 2.58 -0.77 10.00
N LYS A 114 3.73 -0.22 10.43
CA LYS A 114 4.81 0.19 9.52
C LYS A 114 5.48 -0.99 8.82
N ILE A 115 5.68 -2.10 9.49
CA ILE A 115 6.22 -3.33 8.89
C ILE A 115 5.27 -3.81 7.79
N HIS A 116 3.96 -3.89 8.09
CA HIS A 116 2.96 -4.30 7.11
C HIS A 116 2.87 -3.32 5.94
N GLN A 117 2.85 -2.01 6.20
CA GLN A 117 2.82 -0.98 5.17
C GLN A 117 4.04 -1.09 4.24
N THR A 118 5.24 -1.25 4.80
CA THR A 118 6.48 -1.40 4.03
C THR A 118 6.43 -2.60 3.10
N TYR A 119 5.96 -3.75 3.59
CA TYR A 119 5.80 -4.95 2.78
C TYR A 119 4.79 -4.76 1.64
N ARG A 120 3.66 -4.12 1.91
CA ARG A 120 2.62 -3.82 0.91
C ARG A 120 3.10 -2.86 -0.16
N ILE A 121 3.85 -1.83 0.22
CA ILE A 121 4.49 -0.90 -0.72
C ILE A 121 5.50 -1.64 -1.61
N GLN A 122 6.32 -2.51 -1.01
CA GLN A 122 7.25 -3.34 -1.78
C GLN A 122 6.50 -4.25 -2.75
N TYR A 123 5.45 -4.90 -2.31
CA TYR A 123 4.63 -5.78 -3.15
C TYR A 123 3.97 -5.01 -4.30
N LEU A 124 3.44 -3.80 -4.05
CA LEU A 124 2.93 -2.93 -5.11
C LEU A 124 4.01 -2.67 -6.17
N LYS A 125 5.19 -2.25 -5.72
CA LYS A 125 6.30 -1.83 -6.56
C LYS A 125 6.86 -3.00 -7.39
N ASP A 126 6.99 -4.18 -6.79
CA ASP A 126 7.70 -5.30 -7.41
C ASP A 126 6.76 -6.27 -8.15
N VAL A 127 5.48 -6.31 -7.81
CA VAL A 127 4.52 -7.32 -8.31
C VAL A 127 3.32 -6.71 -9.02
N ILE A 128 2.67 -5.71 -8.42
CA ILE A 128 1.41 -5.18 -8.98
C ILE A 128 1.67 -4.23 -10.16
N LEU A 129 2.55 -3.25 -9.99
CA LEU A 129 2.79 -2.18 -10.96
C LEU A 129 4.25 -2.05 -11.47
N PRO A 130 5.05 -3.13 -11.59
CA PRO A 130 6.49 -3.00 -11.89
C PRO A 130 6.77 -2.36 -13.24
N SER A 131 5.91 -2.55 -14.22
CA SER A 131 6.07 -2.02 -15.59
C SER A 131 5.43 -0.65 -15.80
N VAL A 132 4.71 -0.13 -14.81
CA VAL A 132 3.91 1.09 -14.91
C VAL A 132 4.55 2.26 -14.17
N LEU A 133 5.28 1.97 -13.08
CA LEU A 133 5.91 2.98 -12.24
C LEU A 133 7.05 3.66 -13.02
N ASP A 134 7.00 4.99 -13.10
CA ASP A 134 8.15 5.76 -13.56
C ASP A 134 9.26 5.80 -12.48
N GLU A 135 10.45 6.24 -12.88
CA GLU A 135 11.62 6.29 -11.98
C GLU A 135 11.36 7.17 -10.75
N GLN A 136 10.59 8.25 -10.86
CA GLN A 136 10.32 9.16 -9.75
C GLN A 136 9.42 8.50 -8.71
N VAL A 137 8.32 7.85 -9.14
CA VAL A 137 7.43 7.12 -8.26
C VAL A 137 8.17 5.97 -7.59
N PHE A 138 8.98 5.22 -8.34
CA PHE A 138 9.81 4.14 -7.82
C PHE A 138 10.74 4.63 -6.69
N GLN A 139 11.44 5.76 -6.90
CA GLN A 139 12.35 6.34 -5.90
C GLN A 139 11.61 6.85 -4.67
N THR A 140 10.42 7.43 -4.83
CA THR A 140 9.61 7.89 -3.69
C THR A 140 9.17 6.70 -2.84
N LEU A 141 8.62 5.64 -3.46
CA LEU A 141 8.22 4.42 -2.74
C LEU A 141 9.42 3.77 -2.03
N HIS A 142 10.58 3.71 -2.70
CA HIS A 142 11.79 3.20 -2.08
C HIS A 142 12.23 4.03 -0.87
N SER A 143 12.15 5.36 -0.96
CA SER A 143 12.49 6.26 0.15
C SER A 143 11.55 6.08 1.35
N ILE A 144 10.25 5.92 1.12
CA ILE A 144 9.26 5.62 2.17
C ILE A 144 9.62 4.31 2.88
N MET A 145 9.94 3.27 2.12
CA MET A 145 10.34 1.97 2.69
C MET A 145 11.60 2.08 3.54
N LEU A 146 12.61 2.82 3.08
CA LEU A 146 13.84 3.04 3.85
C LEU A 146 13.56 3.81 5.15
N PHE A 147 12.72 4.84 5.09
CA PHE A 147 12.33 5.60 6.26
C PHE A 147 11.58 4.74 7.28
N ASN A 148 10.58 3.99 6.83
CA ASN A 148 9.82 3.07 7.68
C ASN A 148 10.75 2.03 8.33
N ASN A 149 11.67 1.43 7.56
CA ASN A 149 12.61 0.46 8.08
C ASN A 149 13.53 1.07 9.15
N ALA A 150 14.02 2.30 8.95
CA ALA A 150 14.84 2.99 9.93
C ALA A 150 14.06 3.27 11.23
N GLU A 151 12.79 3.67 11.13
CA GLU A 151 11.92 3.85 12.29
C GLU A 151 11.65 2.54 13.03
N VAL A 152 11.33 1.47 12.31
CA VAL A 152 11.12 0.14 12.89
C VAL A 152 12.37 -0.33 13.66
N VAL A 153 13.55 -0.20 13.04
CA VAL A 153 14.81 -0.59 13.70
C VAL A 153 15.04 0.23 14.96
N ARG A 154 14.82 1.55 14.91
CA ARG A 154 14.97 2.41 16.10
C ARG A 154 14.02 2.00 17.22
N GLU A 155 12.75 1.81 16.94
CA GLU A 155 11.74 1.42 17.94
C GLU A 155 12.04 0.05 18.57
N LEU A 156 12.56 -0.89 17.79
CA LEU A 156 12.95 -2.21 18.31
C LEU A 156 14.26 -2.15 19.12
N ASP A 157 15.19 -1.26 18.76
CA ASP A 157 16.44 -1.03 19.50
C ASP A 157 16.18 -0.34 20.85
N GLU A 158 15.17 0.50 20.93
CA GLU A 158 14.74 1.19 22.14
C GLU A 158 13.86 0.31 23.06
N ASP A 159 13.43 -0.87 22.62
CA ASP A 159 12.64 -1.83 23.42
C ASP A 159 13.56 -2.91 24.06
N PRO A 160 13.94 -2.75 25.34
CA PRO A 160 14.84 -3.70 26.01
C PRO A 160 14.23 -5.10 26.15
N LEU A 161 12.88 -5.21 26.26
CA LEU A 161 12.22 -6.51 26.37
C LEU A 161 12.27 -7.28 25.06
N PHE A 162 12.19 -6.57 23.92
CA PHE A 162 12.32 -7.18 22.60
C PHE A 162 13.76 -7.71 22.40
N LEU A 163 14.77 -6.90 22.71
CA LEU A 163 16.18 -7.29 22.55
C LEU A 163 16.56 -8.47 23.45
N ASP A 164 16.15 -8.45 24.72
CA ASP A 164 16.42 -9.55 25.66
C ASP A 164 15.78 -10.87 25.15
N ALA A 165 14.51 -10.84 24.73
CA ALA A 165 13.83 -12.00 24.19
C ALA A 165 14.44 -12.50 22.87
N LEU A 166 14.95 -11.59 22.02
CA LEU A 166 15.66 -11.93 20.79
C LEU A 166 16.97 -12.67 21.10
N PHE A 167 17.78 -12.14 22.05
CA PHE A 167 19.04 -12.77 22.45
C PHE A 167 18.83 -14.11 23.14
N GLU A 168 17.79 -14.25 23.97
CA GLU A 168 17.42 -15.55 24.54
C GLU A 168 17.14 -16.59 23.46
N LYS A 169 16.36 -16.22 22.43
CA LYS A 169 16.05 -17.14 21.32
C LYS A 169 17.24 -17.48 20.43
N LEU A 170 18.20 -16.58 20.29
CA LEU A 170 19.43 -16.83 19.52
C LEU A 170 20.39 -17.77 20.23
N ASN A 171 20.29 -17.87 21.57
CA ASN A 171 21.15 -18.73 22.41
C ASN A 171 20.51 -20.08 22.75
N ALA A 172 19.27 -20.33 22.33
CA ALA A 172 18.52 -21.56 22.55
C ALA A 172 18.71 -22.55 21.41
#